data_3b7aa051c0035db4fa0a832cd8b9ae22
#
_entry.id   3b7aa051c0035db4fa0a832cd8b9ae22
#
_cell.length_a   1.000
_cell.length_b   1.000
_cell.length_c   1.000
_cell.angle_alpha   90.00
_cell.angle_beta   90.00
_cell.angle_gamma   90.00
#
_symmetry.space_group_name_H-M   'P 1'
#
loop_
_entity.id
_entity.type
_entity.pdbx_description
1 polymer ?
#
loop_
_entity_poly.entity_id
_entity_poly.type
_entity_poly.pdbx_seq_one_letter_code
_entity_poly.pdbx_strand_id
1 'polypeptide(L)'
;MTPDELLAAAKGLMQRPDTLITGIWPRAAALLARQALEAAMAELWASRRQAAEMSRCTMRSQLLCLTAYLDPGTASRAAYVFAALSRACHYHSYELVSREQVILTAG
;
A
#
# COMPACT_ATOMS: atom_id res chain seq x y z
N MET A 1 -14.57 -3.02 0.89
CA MET A 1 -13.71 -4.21 0.83
C MET A 1 -12.97 -4.39 2.15
N THR A 2 -12.86 -5.63 2.58
CA THR A 2 -12.07 -5.96 3.77
C THR A 2 -10.59 -5.94 3.45
N PRO A 3 -9.69 -5.81 4.47
CA PRO A 3 -8.25 -5.92 4.24
C PRO A 3 -7.85 -7.24 3.59
N ASP A 4 -8.50 -8.34 3.98
CA ASP A 4 -8.22 -9.66 3.39
C ASP A 4 -8.61 -9.73 1.92
N GLU A 5 -9.73 -9.14 1.55
CA GLU A 5 -10.17 -9.07 0.15
C GLU A 5 -9.21 -8.23 -0.70
N LEU A 6 -8.74 -7.10 -0.18
CA LEU A 6 -7.78 -6.26 -0.87
C LEU A 6 -6.45 -6.97 -1.06
N LEU A 7 -5.98 -7.67 -0.02
CA LEU A 7 -4.74 -8.43 -0.10
C LEU A 7 -4.85 -9.58 -1.09
N ALA A 8 -5.99 -10.29 -1.10
CA ALA A 8 -6.24 -11.35 -2.06
C ALA A 8 -6.25 -10.81 -3.49
N ALA A 9 -6.86 -9.64 -3.71
CA ALA A 9 -6.86 -8.98 -5.01
C ALA A 9 -5.43 -8.63 -5.46
N ALA A 10 -4.60 -8.11 -4.55
CA ALA A 10 -3.20 -7.79 -4.85
C ALA A 10 -2.41 -9.03 -5.24
N LYS A 11 -2.57 -10.13 -4.48
CA LYS A 11 -1.92 -11.41 -4.80
C LYS A 11 -2.38 -11.97 -6.14
N GLY A 12 -3.67 -11.84 -6.44
CA GLY A 12 -4.23 -12.28 -7.71
C GLY A 12 -3.61 -11.56 -8.90
N LEU A 13 -3.40 -10.24 -8.78
CA LEU A 13 -2.74 -9.45 -9.81
C LEU A 13 -1.29 -9.90 -10.04
N MET A 14 -0.57 -10.20 -8.95
CA MET A 14 0.82 -10.63 -9.03
C MET A 14 0.98 -12.01 -9.70
N GLN A 15 -0.03 -12.86 -9.60
CA GLN A 15 0.00 -14.21 -10.12
C GLN A 15 -0.50 -14.36 -11.56
N ARG A 16 -1.08 -13.29 -12.12
CA ARG A 16 -1.60 -13.32 -13.48
C ARG A 16 -0.49 -13.13 -14.51
N PRO A 17 -0.33 -14.08 -15.44
CA PRO A 17 0.65 -13.92 -16.53
C PRO A 17 0.08 -13.13 -17.71
N ASP A 18 -0.71 -12.11 -17.46
CA ASP A 18 -1.35 -11.34 -18.50
C ASP A 18 -0.40 -10.26 -19.03
N THR A 19 0.03 -10.43 -20.27
CA THR A 19 0.98 -9.53 -20.91
C THR A 19 0.44 -8.13 -21.18
N LEU A 20 -0.89 -7.99 -21.25
CA LEU A 20 -1.53 -6.69 -21.54
C LEU A 20 -1.37 -5.69 -20.41
N ILE A 21 -1.17 -6.16 -19.18
CA ILE A 21 -1.01 -5.29 -18.01
C ILE A 21 0.37 -5.42 -17.36
N THR A 22 1.35 -5.94 -18.08
CA THR A 22 2.68 -6.25 -17.54
C THR A 22 3.40 -5.03 -16.96
N GLY A 23 3.13 -3.82 -17.49
CA GLY A 23 3.72 -2.59 -16.96
C GLY A 23 2.92 -1.93 -15.84
N ILE A 24 1.64 -2.30 -15.68
CA ILE A 24 0.70 -1.64 -14.78
C ILE A 24 0.43 -2.46 -13.52
N TRP A 25 0.45 -3.79 -13.63
CA TRP A 25 0.06 -4.66 -12.52
C TRP A 25 0.92 -4.51 -11.25
N PRO A 26 2.25 -4.29 -11.31
CA PRO A 26 3.02 -4.13 -10.07
C PRO A 26 2.56 -2.91 -9.26
N ARG A 27 2.25 -1.81 -9.94
CA ARG A 27 1.72 -0.61 -9.29
C ARG A 27 0.33 -0.86 -8.72
N ALA A 28 -0.54 -1.52 -9.49
CA ALA A 28 -1.90 -1.83 -9.04
C ALA A 28 -1.86 -2.77 -7.83
N ALA A 29 -1.01 -3.79 -7.83
CA ALA A 29 -0.84 -4.69 -6.71
C ALA A 29 -0.33 -3.96 -5.47
N ALA A 30 0.66 -3.08 -5.63
CA ALA A 30 1.20 -2.28 -4.53
C ALA A 30 0.14 -1.35 -3.95
N LEU A 31 -0.68 -0.73 -4.79
CA LEU A 31 -1.76 0.15 -4.35
C LEU A 31 -2.80 -0.62 -3.54
N LEU A 32 -3.21 -1.79 -4.01
CA LEU A 32 -4.18 -2.63 -3.31
C LEU A 32 -3.63 -3.11 -1.96
N ALA A 33 -2.36 -3.52 -1.91
CA ALA A 33 -1.71 -3.93 -0.67
C ALA A 33 -1.62 -2.77 0.31
N ARG A 34 -1.31 -1.58 -0.17
CA ARG A 34 -1.29 -0.37 0.66
C ARG A 34 -2.67 -0.06 1.22
N GLN A 35 -3.71 -0.15 0.40
CA GLN A 35 -5.09 0.04 0.85
C GLN A 35 -5.49 -1.02 1.88
N ALA A 36 -5.02 -2.26 1.73
CA ALA A 36 -5.27 -3.32 2.71
C ALA A 36 -4.66 -2.96 4.07
N LEU A 37 -3.45 -2.43 4.09
CA LEU A 37 -2.79 -2.00 5.31
C LEU A 37 -3.54 -0.82 5.95
N GLU A 38 -3.93 0.16 5.17
CA GLU A 38 -4.70 1.30 5.65
C GLU A 38 -6.04 0.85 6.26
N ALA A 39 -6.72 -0.09 5.59
CA ALA A 39 -7.99 -0.64 6.09
C ALA A 39 -7.79 -1.43 7.39
N ALA A 40 -6.72 -2.21 7.49
CA ALA A 40 -6.40 -2.94 8.71
C ALA A 40 -6.14 -1.99 9.88
N MET A 41 -5.44 -0.90 9.62
CA MET A 41 -5.18 0.12 10.64
C MET A 41 -6.47 0.83 11.06
N ALA A 42 -7.36 1.12 10.12
CA ALA A 42 -8.66 1.70 10.45
C ALA A 42 -9.48 0.78 11.35
N GLU A 43 -9.45 -0.53 11.10
CA GLU A 43 -10.11 -1.52 11.95
C GLU A 43 -9.49 -1.56 13.35
N LEU A 44 -8.16 -1.47 13.43
CA LEU A 44 -7.45 -1.45 14.71
C LEU A 44 -7.90 -0.25 15.57
N TRP A 45 -7.92 0.94 14.98
CA TRP A 45 -8.32 2.14 15.71
C TRP A 45 -9.79 2.10 16.10
N ALA A 46 -10.65 1.60 15.23
CA ALA A 46 -12.08 1.48 15.52
C ALA A 46 -12.36 0.52 16.69
N SER A 47 -11.52 -0.49 16.87
CA SER A 47 -11.65 -1.45 17.97
C SER A 47 -11.13 -0.90 19.30
N ARG A 48 -10.48 0.25 19.31
CA ARG A 48 -9.85 0.83 20.49
C ARG A 48 -10.48 2.19 20.83
N ARG A 49 -11.26 2.24 21.91
CA ARG A 49 -11.97 3.46 22.33
C ARG A 49 -11.04 4.67 22.49
N GLN A 50 -9.86 4.45 23.06
CA GLN A 50 -8.91 5.52 23.34
C GLN A 50 -8.20 6.03 22.09
N ALA A 51 -8.28 5.30 21.00
CA ALA A 51 -7.55 5.59 19.78
C ALA A 51 -8.46 5.80 18.56
N ALA A 52 -9.78 5.98 18.80
CA ALA A 52 -10.75 6.12 17.70
C ALA A 52 -10.45 7.31 16.79
N GLU A 53 -9.86 8.37 17.35
CA GLU A 53 -9.52 9.58 16.59
C GLU A 53 -8.27 9.42 15.73
N MET A 54 -7.51 8.35 15.92
CA MET A 54 -6.28 8.10 15.17
C MET A 54 -6.54 7.98 13.66
N SER A 55 -7.71 7.51 13.26
CA SER A 55 -8.05 7.40 11.84
C SER A 55 -8.09 8.75 11.12
N ARG A 56 -8.18 9.85 11.85
CA ARG A 56 -8.13 11.21 11.29
C ARG A 56 -6.71 11.73 11.12
N CYS A 57 -5.74 11.05 11.70
CA CYS A 57 -4.34 11.44 11.59
C CYS A 57 -3.74 10.93 10.28
N THR A 58 -2.61 11.52 9.89
CA THR A 58 -1.86 11.01 8.73
C THR A 58 -1.38 9.58 8.99
N MET A 59 -1.16 8.84 7.92
CA MET A 59 -0.61 7.48 8.05
C MET A 59 0.73 7.46 8.77
N ARG A 60 1.56 8.46 8.54
CA ARG A 60 2.84 8.56 9.24
C ARG A 60 2.65 8.65 10.75
N SER A 61 1.72 9.50 11.19
CA SER A 61 1.41 9.63 12.61
C SER A 61 0.81 8.36 13.18
N GLN A 62 -0.08 7.71 12.44
CA GLN A 62 -0.66 6.43 12.85
C GLN A 62 0.39 5.36 13.03
N LEU A 63 1.34 5.26 12.10
CA LEU A 63 2.43 4.29 12.18
C LEU A 63 3.33 4.52 13.38
N LEU A 64 3.62 5.79 13.71
CA LEU A 64 4.42 6.13 14.89
C LEU A 64 3.72 5.71 16.18
N CYS A 65 2.39 5.78 16.22
CA CYS A 65 1.62 5.42 17.41
C CYS A 65 1.38 3.92 17.56
N LEU A 66 1.66 3.12 16.55
CA LEU A 66 1.44 1.67 16.61
C LEU A 66 2.22 1.00 17.72
N THR A 67 3.39 1.52 18.09
CA THR A 67 4.22 0.93 19.14
C THR A 67 3.54 0.95 20.52
N ALA A 68 2.55 1.82 20.70
CA ALA A 68 1.78 1.87 21.94
C ALA A 68 0.72 0.76 22.03
N TYR A 69 0.37 0.14 20.91
CA TYR A 69 -0.73 -0.83 20.83
C TYR A 69 -0.30 -2.22 20.35
N LEU A 70 0.80 -2.30 19.63
CA LEU A 70 1.34 -3.55 19.09
C LEU A 70 2.77 -3.75 19.58
N ASP A 71 3.27 -4.98 19.48
CA ASP A 71 4.66 -5.23 19.77
C ASP A 71 5.59 -4.47 18.83
N PRO A 72 6.81 -4.10 19.29
CA PRO A 72 7.71 -3.30 18.46
C PRO A 72 8.06 -3.94 17.12
N GLY A 73 8.16 -5.26 17.06
CA GLY A 73 8.46 -5.96 15.80
C GLY A 73 7.37 -5.81 14.77
N THR A 74 6.11 -5.97 15.19
CA THR A 74 4.96 -5.81 14.28
C THR A 74 4.80 -4.36 13.83
N ALA A 75 4.94 -3.42 14.76
CA ALA A 75 4.86 -2.00 14.45
C ALA A 75 5.95 -1.57 13.44
N SER A 76 7.17 -2.05 13.65
CA SER A 76 8.29 -1.76 12.76
C SER A 76 8.08 -2.34 11.36
N ARG A 77 7.57 -3.57 11.28
CA ARG A 77 7.27 -4.19 9.99
C ARG A 77 6.17 -3.45 9.24
N ALA A 78 5.13 -3.01 9.96
CA ALA A 78 4.05 -2.22 9.35
C ALA A 78 4.60 -0.93 8.74
N ALA A 79 5.44 -0.21 9.47
CA ALA A 79 6.05 1.02 8.99
C ALA A 79 6.94 0.77 7.77
N TYR A 80 7.75 -0.29 7.80
CA TYR A 80 8.60 -0.66 6.69
C TYR A 80 7.79 -1.03 5.45
N VAL A 81 6.78 -1.87 5.61
CA VAL A 81 5.92 -2.31 4.51
C VAL A 81 5.18 -1.13 3.89
N PHE A 82 4.62 -0.25 4.72
CA PHE A 82 3.92 0.93 4.21
C PHE A 82 4.84 1.83 3.39
N ALA A 83 6.06 2.06 3.88
CA ALA A 83 7.05 2.87 3.16
C ALA A 83 7.44 2.22 1.84
N ALA A 84 7.67 0.91 1.83
CA ALA A 84 8.01 0.17 0.62
C ALA A 84 6.89 0.19 -0.41
N LEU A 85 5.64 -0.02 0.03
CA LEU A 85 4.49 0.00 -0.86
C LEU A 85 4.25 1.40 -1.43
N SER A 86 4.42 2.43 -0.62
CA SER A 86 4.27 3.82 -1.07
C SER A 86 5.30 4.16 -2.14
N ARG A 87 6.56 3.73 -1.94
CA ARG A 87 7.61 3.93 -2.95
C ARG A 87 7.30 3.17 -4.23
N ALA A 88 6.82 1.95 -4.13
CA ALA A 88 6.47 1.13 -5.29
C ALA A 88 5.37 1.79 -6.13
N CYS A 89 4.32 2.29 -5.48
CA CYS A 89 3.24 3.01 -6.16
C CYS A 89 3.76 4.24 -6.90
N HIS A 90 4.59 5.02 -6.24
CA HIS A 90 5.11 6.28 -6.79
C HIS A 90 6.16 6.03 -7.87
N TYR A 91 7.08 5.10 -7.63
CA TYR A 91 8.16 4.77 -8.56
C TYR A 91 7.63 4.24 -9.89
N HIS A 92 6.71 3.28 -9.84
CA HIS A 92 6.14 2.70 -11.06
C HIS A 92 5.34 3.72 -11.86
N SER A 93 4.66 4.63 -11.18
CA SER A 93 3.96 5.73 -11.83
C SER A 93 4.92 6.61 -12.64
N TYR A 94 6.05 6.94 -12.02
CA TYR A 94 7.08 7.78 -12.62
C TYR A 94 7.75 7.08 -13.80
N GLU A 95 8.06 5.81 -13.67
CA GLU A 95 8.68 5.00 -14.70
C GLU A 95 7.80 4.88 -15.94
N LEU A 96 6.52 4.66 -15.76
CA LEU A 96 5.57 4.56 -16.87
C LEU A 96 5.51 5.85 -17.68
N VAL A 97 5.46 7.00 -17.01
CA VAL A 97 5.48 8.31 -17.69
C VAL A 97 6.77 8.49 -18.47
N SER A 98 7.91 8.14 -17.88
CA SER A 98 9.21 8.25 -18.54
C SER A 98 9.30 7.37 -19.77
N ARG A 99 8.80 6.14 -19.71
CA ARG A 99 8.77 5.22 -20.85
C ARG A 99 7.90 5.73 -21.97
N GLU A 100 6.73 6.24 -21.64
CA GLU A 100 5.84 6.85 -22.64
C GLU A 100 6.49 8.03 -23.33
N GLN A 101 7.18 8.88 -22.58
CA GLN A 101 7.90 10.02 -23.13
C GLN A 101 9.02 9.57 -24.07
N VAL A 102 9.76 8.54 -23.71
CA VAL A 102 10.81 7.98 -24.55
C VAL A 102 10.24 7.41 -25.85
N ILE A 103 9.13 6.71 -25.77
CA ILE A 103 8.45 6.16 -26.96
C ILE A 103 7.99 7.27 -27.88
N LEU A 104 7.38 8.32 -27.33
CA LEU A 104 6.89 9.46 -28.10
C LEU A 104 8.03 10.27 -28.74
N THR A 105 9.17 10.37 -28.06
CA THR A 105 10.33 11.10 -28.60
C THR A 105 11.15 10.26 -29.58
N ALA A 106 11.15 8.95 -29.45
CA ALA A 106 11.89 8.05 -30.35
C ALA A 106 11.11 7.74 -31.64
N GLY A 107 9.79 7.97 -31.63
CA GLY A 107 8.97 7.75 -32.79
C GLY A 107 8.96 8.95 -33.70
#